data_8b8d66d71f7a4e68315be2b536efeb2b
#
_entry.id   8b8d66d71f7a4e68315be2b536efeb2b
#
_cell.length_a   1.000
_cell.length_b   1.000
_cell.length_c   1.000
_cell.angle_alpha   90.00
_cell.angle_beta   90.00
_cell.angle_gamma   90.00
#
_symmetry.space_group_name_H-M   'P 1'
#
loop_
_entity.id
_entity.type
_entity.pdbx_description
1 polymer ?
#
loop_
_entity_poly.entity_id
_entity_poly.type
_entity_poly.pdbx_seq_one_letter_code
_entity_poly.pdbx_strand_id
1 'polypeptide(L)'
;MEYRDYIKGDTQVSTIGLGAWQLGVDAGWTTLSEKEAIRLVHKALDLGVNFFDTAPVYGKGTSEIRLGKAFVGKDRSKLVINSKFGRLADGRVDFDAKHITATVEGSLKRLGIDYLDSVIIHSPPFAFLDGRNQEHYAILDRLKEVGKIKAYGASIDSVNEIEMLLKTTNATIIHAFFNVFHKDALDAAERIVEKNATVVAKIPLDSGWLTGKYTKDSVFTGVRNRWSKAEIATRAQLVDRFRSLVGTDRNLAQTALAFCLGNRLIASVIPGCVSEQQLVSNIESASKPLSNEMIKQLHAFYKEEIKPLRLPW
;
A
#
# COMPACT_ATOMS: atom_id res chain seq x y z
N MET A 1 -11.01 -9.93 12.61
CA MET A 1 -10.64 -9.11 11.43
C MET A 1 -11.89 -8.40 10.92
N GLU A 2 -11.82 -7.11 10.63
CA GLU A 2 -12.85 -6.34 9.92
C GLU A 2 -12.57 -6.40 8.42
N TYR A 3 -13.64 -6.37 7.59
CA TYR A 3 -13.55 -6.36 6.13
C TYR A 3 -14.29 -5.15 5.58
N ARG A 4 -13.80 -4.58 4.49
CA ARG A 4 -14.40 -3.44 3.78
C ARG A 4 -14.42 -3.70 2.27
N ASP A 5 -15.34 -3.03 1.59
CA ASP A 5 -15.44 -3.13 0.13
C ASP A 5 -14.13 -2.67 -0.54
N TYR A 6 -13.64 -3.51 -1.45
CA TYR A 6 -12.48 -3.24 -2.31
C TYR A 6 -12.93 -3.01 -3.75
N ILE A 7 -13.66 -3.96 -4.31
CA ILE A 7 -14.41 -3.76 -5.53
C ILE A 7 -15.87 -3.77 -5.10
N LYS A 8 -16.52 -2.62 -5.21
CA LYS A 8 -17.87 -2.42 -4.65
C LYS A 8 -18.87 -3.44 -5.17
N GLY A 9 -19.53 -4.15 -4.26
CA GLY A 9 -20.52 -5.17 -4.57
C GLY A 9 -19.95 -6.52 -5.03
N ASP A 10 -18.61 -6.68 -5.12
CA ASP A 10 -17.96 -7.92 -5.57
C ASP A 10 -16.95 -8.46 -4.56
N THR A 11 -16.00 -7.64 -4.14
CA THR A 11 -14.84 -8.12 -3.38
C THR A 11 -14.63 -7.29 -2.10
N GLN A 12 -14.46 -7.97 -0.96
CA GLN A 12 -14.09 -7.36 0.30
C GLN A 12 -12.66 -7.72 0.70
N VAL A 13 -11.95 -6.77 1.32
CA VAL A 13 -10.59 -6.93 1.84
C VAL A 13 -10.55 -6.77 3.35
N SER A 14 -9.65 -7.50 4.00
CA SER A 14 -9.29 -7.26 5.39
C SER A 14 -8.75 -5.83 5.54
N THR A 15 -9.18 -5.14 6.58
CA THR A 15 -8.75 -3.75 6.85
C THR A 15 -7.25 -3.62 7.06
N ILE A 16 -6.59 -4.69 7.50
CA ILE A 16 -5.13 -4.84 7.45
C ILE A 16 -4.81 -5.89 6.39
N GLY A 17 -4.15 -5.46 5.31
CA GLY A 17 -3.57 -6.32 4.30
C GLY A 17 -2.09 -6.58 4.55
N LEU A 18 -1.47 -7.44 3.77
CA LEU A 18 -0.03 -7.70 3.81
C LEU A 18 0.66 -7.01 2.62
N GLY A 19 1.46 -5.96 2.90
CA GLY A 19 2.41 -5.41 1.94
C GLY A 19 3.58 -6.38 1.76
N ALA A 20 3.68 -6.99 0.59
CA ALA A 20 4.59 -8.10 0.33
C ALA A 20 5.98 -7.69 -0.16
N TRP A 21 6.34 -6.41 -0.09
CA TRP A 21 7.68 -5.98 -0.52
C TRP A 21 8.78 -6.70 0.25
N GLN A 22 8.65 -6.81 1.57
CA GLN A 22 9.61 -7.47 2.44
C GLN A 22 9.75 -8.98 2.17
N LEU A 23 8.78 -9.60 1.52
CA LEU A 23 8.88 -11.01 1.14
C LEU A 23 9.90 -11.27 0.04
N GLY A 24 10.30 -10.24 -0.73
CA GLY A 24 11.18 -10.39 -1.88
C GLY A 24 12.50 -9.62 -1.82
N VAL A 25 12.66 -8.67 -0.89
CA VAL A 25 13.75 -7.69 -0.92
C VAL A 25 14.65 -7.79 0.30
N ASP A 26 15.94 -7.58 0.07
CA ASP A 26 16.99 -7.49 1.09
C ASP A 26 17.58 -6.07 1.24
N ALA A 27 17.31 -5.16 0.32
CA ALA A 27 17.91 -3.83 0.27
C ALA A 27 17.52 -2.94 1.45
N GLY A 28 18.34 -2.92 2.50
CA GLY A 28 18.15 -2.09 3.69
C GLY A 28 17.04 -2.55 4.64
N TRP A 29 16.57 -3.81 4.50
CA TRP A 29 15.59 -4.48 5.35
C TRP A 29 16.15 -5.81 5.85
N THR A 30 15.54 -6.36 6.92
CA THR A 30 15.83 -7.74 7.32
C THR A 30 15.40 -8.69 6.20
N THR A 31 16.32 -9.48 5.70
CA THR A 31 16.05 -10.49 4.68
C THR A 31 15.32 -11.67 5.29
N LEU A 32 14.22 -12.08 4.65
CA LEU A 32 13.52 -13.32 4.98
C LEU A 32 13.98 -14.44 4.06
N SER A 33 14.24 -15.60 4.62
CA SER A 33 14.33 -16.82 3.83
C SER A 33 12.97 -17.15 3.18
N GLU A 34 12.95 -17.96 2.16
CA GLU A 34 11.71 -18.40 1.52
C GLU A 34 10.76 -19.06 2.54
N LYS A 35 11.29 -19.93 3.39
CA LYS A 35 10.53 -20.63 4.44
C LYS A 35 9.88 -19.66 5.43
N GLU A 36 10.60 -18.64 5.86
CA GLU A 36 10.08 -17.61 6.77
C GLU A 36 9.01 -16.75 6.10
N ALA A 37 9.23 -16.36 4.83
CA ALA A 37 8.27 -15.60 4.05
C ALA A 37 6.95 -16.37 3.88
N ILE A 38 7.01 -17.65 3.49
CA ILE A 38 5.83 -18.51 3.35
C ILE A 38 5.12 -18.67 4.70
N ARG A 39 5.86 -18.93 5.78
CA ARG A 39 5.28 -19.05 7.13
C ARG A 39 4.57 -17.76 7.55
N LEU A 40 5.14 -16.60 7.25
CA LEU A 40 4.53 -15.30 7.53
C LEU A 40 3.20 -15.11 6.78
N VAL A 41 3.15 -15.51 5.51
CA VAL A 41 1.91 -15.48 4.70
C VAL A 41 0.86 -16.42 5.27
N HIS A 42 1.24 -17.65 5.62
CA HIS A 42 0.31 -18.59 6.27
C HIS A 42 -0.23 -18.03 7.59
N LYS A 43 0.63 -17.45 8.41
CA LYS A 43 0.21 -16.79 9.65
C LYS A 43 -0.76 -15.63 9.39
N ALA A 44 -0.55 -14.85 8.31
CA ALA A 44 -1.47 -13.80 7.92
C ALA A 44 -2.87 -14.36 7.56
N LEU A 45 -2.90 -15.44 6.76
CA LEU A 45 -4.14 -16.15 6.42
C LEU A 45 -4.87 -16.68 7.66
N ASP A 46 -4.15 -17.33 8.58
CA ASP A 46 -4.71 -17.85 9.84
C ASP A 46 -5.33 -16.76 10.72
N LEU A 47 -4.81 -15.53 10.63
CA LEU A 47 -5.32 -14.37 11.35
C LEU A 47 -6.43 -13.61 10.58
N GLY A 48 -6.85 -14.13 9.42
CA GLY A 48 -7.94 -13.59 8.63
C GLY A 48 -7.53 -12.47 7.65
N VAL A 49 -6.24 -12.30 7.37
CA VAL A 49 -5.80 -11.43 6.27
C VAL A 49 -6.13 -12.14 4.96
N ASN A 50 -6.87 -11.44 4.09
CA ASN A 50 -7.17 -11.93 2.75
C ASN A 50 -6.58 -11.07 1.64
N PHE A 51 -6.04 -9.87 1.97
CA PHE A 51 -5.50 -8.92 0.99
C PHE A 51 -3.97 -8.93 0.96
N PHE A 52 -3.42 -9.18 -0.22
CA PHE A 52 -1.97 -9.29 -0.46
C PHE A 52 -1.56 -8.34 -1.59
N ASP A 53 -0.73 -7.34 -1.26
CA ASP A 53 -0.21 -6.36 -2.21
C ASP A 53 1.23 -6.68 -2.60
N THR A 54 1.46 -6.97 -3.87
CA THR A 54 2.79 -7.25 -4.42
C THR A 54 3.08 -6.45 -5.70
N ALA A 55 4.24 -6.68 -6.31
CA ALA A 55 4.62 -6.12 -7.61
C ALA A 55 5.74 -6.95 -8.25
N PRO A 56 5.87 -6.94 -9.60
CA PRO A 56 6.95 -7.63 -10.30
C PRO A 56 8.35 -7.20 -9.84
N VAL A 57 8.54 -5.91 -9.57
CA VAL A 57 9.83 -5.36 -9.12
C VAL A 57 10.25 -5.79 -7.71
N TYR A 58 9.33 -6.29 -6.88
CA TYR A 58 9.63 -6.68 -5.51
C TYR A 58 10.50 -7.93 -5.44
N GLY A 59 11.80 -7.71 -5.17
CA GLY A 59 12.79 -8.76 -5.19
C GLY A 59 12.93 -9.45 -6.56
N LYS A 60 12.76 -8.69 -7.66
CA LYS A 60 12.84 -9.21 -9.03
C LYS A 60 11.90 -10.40 -9.27
N GLY A 61 10.66 -10.26 -8.81
CA GLY A 61 9.62 -11.29 -8.91
C GLY A 61 9.57 -12.28 -7.74
N THR A 62 10.57 -12.28 -6.85
CA THR A 62 10.64 -13.22 -5.72
C THR A 62 9.43 -13.07 -4.78
N SER A 63 8.93 -11.86 -4.56
CA SER A 63 7.72 -11.65 -3.75
C SER A 63 6.51 -12.38 -4.31
N GLU A 64 6.25 -12.26 -5.62
CA GLU A 64 5.15 -12.95 -6.28
C GLU A 64 5.33 -14.49 -6.24
N ILE A 65 6.56 -14.99 -6.48
CA ILE A 65 6.87 -16.41 -6.42
C ILE A 65 6.61 -16.98 -5.01
N ARG A 66 7.05 -16.28 -3.95
CA ARG A 66 6.86 -16.71 -2.56
C ARG A 66 5.39 -16.66 -2.15
N LEU A 67 4.63 -15.67 -2.59
CA LEU A 67 3.17 -15.63 -2.42
C LEU A 67 2.51 -16.81 -3.13
N GLY A 68 2.86 -17.06 -4.40
CA GLY A 68 2.33 -18.19 -5.16
C GLY A 68 2.56 -19.53 -4.45
N LYS A 69 3.78 -19.76 -3.94
CA LYS A 69 4.10 -20.97 -3.15
C LYS A 69 3.27 -21.05 -1.86
N ALA A 70 3.04 -19.94 -1.19
CA ALA A 70 2.23 -19.89 0.03
C ALA A 70 0.74 -20.16 -0.25
N PHE A 71 0.25 -19.86 -1.45
CA PHE A 71 -1.14 -20.05 -1.85
C PHE A 71 -1.47 -21.44 -2.38
N VAL A 72 -0.47 -22.31 -2.59
CA VAL A 72 -0.71 -23.69 -3.02
C VAL A 72 -1.70 -24.39 -2.08
N GLY A 73 -2.78 -24.94 -2.62
CA GLY A 73 -3.84 -25.61 -1.88
C GLY A 73 -4.78 -24.69 -1.08
N LYS A 74 -4.68 -23.37 -1.25
CA LYS A 74 -5.63 -22.40 -0.67
C LYS A 74 -6.76 -22.13 -1.65
N ASP A 75 -7.93 -21.85 -1.10
CA ASP A 75 -9.10 -21.44 -1.88
C ASP A 75 -8.87 -20.05 -2.47
N ARG A 76 -8.68 -19.97 -3.80
CA ARG A 76 -8.40 -18.72 -4.51
C ARG A 76 -9.51 -17.68 -4.33
N SER A 77 -10.76 -18.11 -4.19
CA SER A 77 -11.91 -17.20 -4.03
C SER A 77 -11.89 -16.42 -2.71
N LYS A 78 -11.13 -16.89 -1.72
CA LYS A 78 -10.94 -16.23 -0.43
C LYS A 78 -9.72 -15.32 -0.37
N LEU A 79 -8.97 -15.20 -1.46
CA LEU A 79 -7.77 -14.39 -1.56
C LEU A 79 -8.04 -13.18 -2.46
N VAL A 80 -7.63 -12.02 -2.03
CA VAL A 80 -7.60 -10.79 -2.83
C VAL A 80 -6.15 -10.43 -3.10
N ILE A 81 -5.75 -10.55 -4.35
CA ILE A 81 -4.35 -10.42 -4.78
C ILE A 81 -4.23 -9.26 -5.73
N ASN A 82 -3.44 -8.27 -5.33
CA ASN A 82 -3.05 -7.13 -6.14
C ASN A 82 -1.60 -7.25 -6.60
N SER A 83 -1.36 -7.01 -7.91
CA SER A 83 -0.02 -6.77 -8.43
C SER A 83 0.03 -5.48 -9.24
N LYS A 84 1.15 -5.17 -9.87
CA LYS A 84 1.36 -3.87 -10.49
C LYS A 84 2.04 -4.02 -11.86
N PHE A 85 2.00 -2.94 -12.68
CA PHE A 85 2.83 -2.82 -13.88
C PHE A 85 3.51 -1.46 -13.96
N GLY A 86 4.49 -1.30 -14.88
CA GLY A 86 5.26 -0.08 -15.06
C GLY A 86 6.63 -0.12 -14.38
N ARG A 87 6.83 -1.03 -13.40
CA ARG A 87 8.14 -1.36 -12.82
C ARG A 87 8.33 -2.86 -12.92
N LEU A 88 9.22 -3.28 -13.81
CA LEU A 88 9.38 -4.68 -14.22
C LEU A 88 10.20 -5.49 -13.20
N ALA A 89 10.15 -6.83 -13.33
CA ALA A 89 10.90 -7.73 -12.46
C ALA A 89 12.43 -7.60 -12.60
N ASP A 90 12.93 -7.14 -13.74
CA ASP A 90 14.36 -6.86 -13.95
C ASP A 90 14.80 -5.48 -13.41
N GLY A 91 13.87 -4.70 -12.84
CA GLY A 91 14.10 -3.38 -12.25
C GLY A 91 13.94 -2.22 -13.21
N ARG A 92 13.72 -2.46 -14.51
CA ARG A 92 13.44 -1.38 -15.48
C ARG A 92 12.11 -0.73 -15.19
N VAL A 93 12.03 0.56 -15.48
CA VAL A 93 10.77 1.31 -15.53
C VAL A 93 10.27 1.32 -16.97
N ASP A 94 9.10 0.75 -17.21
CA ASP A 94 8.53 0.58 -18.54
C ASP A 94 7.01 0.67 -18.47
N PHE A 95 6.49 1.77 -18.95
CA PHE A 95 5.05 2.04 -19.06
C PHE A 95 4.52 1.88 -20.48
N ASP A 96 5.28 1.27 -21.41
CA ASP A 96 4.81 1.05 -22.77
C ASP A 96 3.58 0.14 -22.79
N ALA A 97 2.52 0.56 -23.48
CA ALA A 97 1.25 -0.15 -23.56
C ALA A 97 1.41 -1.59 -24.04
N LYS A 98 2.31 -1.83 -25.01
CA LYS A 98 2.57 -3.17 -25.56
C LYS A 98 3.07 -4.19 -24.52
N HIS A 99 3.62 -3.73 -23.38
CA HIS A 99 4.16 -4.60 -22.34
C HIS A 99 3.17 -4.89 -21.18
N ILE A 100 2.01 -4.23 -21.16
CA ILE A 100 1.04 -4.39 -20.05
C ILE A 100 0.56 -5.83 -19.94
N THR A 101 0.07 -6.39 -21.05
CA THR A 101 -0.45 -7.79 -21.07
C THR A 101 0.62 -8.78 -20.64
N ALA A 102 1.82 -8.69 -21.22
CA ALA A 102 2.92 -9.59 -20.88
C ALA A 102 3.35 -9.46 -19.41
N THR A 103 3.31 -8.24 -18.85
CA THR A 103 3.62 -8.01 -17.44
C THR A 103 2.59 -8.66 -16.53
N VAL A 104 1.30 -8.49 -16.84
CA VAL A 104 0.19 -9.10 -16.07
C VAL A 104 0.28 -10.64 -16.14
N GLU A 105 0.45 -11.22 -17.32
CA GLU A 105 0.61 -12.67 -17.50
C GLU A 105 1.85 -13.19 -16.80
N GLY A 106 2.94 -12.45 -16.82
CA GLY A 106 4.14 -12.77 -16.05
C GLY A 106 3.87 -12.82 -14.54
N SER A 107 3.08 -11.89 -14.00
CA SER A 107 2.66 -11.91 -12.60
C SER A 107 1.76 -13.10 -12.29
N LEU A 108 0.77 -13.40 -13.14
CA LEU A 108 -0.11 -14.57 -12.99
C LEU A 108 0.71 -15.85 -12.93
N LYS A 109 1.69 -16.00 -13.85
CA LYS A 109 2.60 -17.16 -13.89
C LYS A 109 3.44 -17.29 -12.62
N ARG A 110 4.03 -16.20 -12.11
CA ARG A 110 4.85 -16.21 -10.87
C ARG A 110 4.01 -16.51 -9.62
N LEU A 111 2.79 -16.01 -9.58
CA LEU A 111 1.83 -16.27 -8.52
C LEU A 111 1.16 -17.64 -8.61
N GLY A 112 1.17 -18.29 -9.79
CA GLY A 112 0.49 -19.56 -10.03
C GLY A 112 -1.03 -19.47 -9.95
N ILE A 113 -1.62 -18.37 -10.45
CA ILE A 113 -3.06 -18.07 -10.42
C ILE A 113 -3.56 -17.65 -11.80
N ASP A 114 -4.88 -17.75 -12.03
CA ASP A 114 -5.51 -17.45 -13.31
C ASP A 114 -5.94 -15.99 -13.46
N TYR A 115 -6.18 -15.29 -12.35
CA TYR A 115 -6.57 -13.87 -12.36
C TYR A 115 -6.02 -13.11 -11.16
N LEU A 116 -5.85 -11.80 -11.32
CA LEU A 116 -5.62 -10.83 -10.24
C LEU A 116 -6.93 -10.13 -9.88
N ASP A 117 -7.14 -9.85 -8.60
CA ASP A 117 -8.29 -9.03 -8.19
C ASP A 117 -8.09 -7.57 -8.63
N SER A 118 -6.84 -7.11 -8.65
CA SER A 118 -6.55 -5.80 -9.24
C SER A 118 -5.13 -5.70 -9.79
N VAL A 119 -4.95 -4.78 -10.76
CA VAL A 119 -3.66 -4.36 -11.27
C VAL A 119 -3.49 -2.86 -11.11
N ILE A 120 -2.37 -2.43 -10.54
CA ILE A 120 -2.08 -1.04 -10.24
C ILE A 120 -0.95 -0.51 -11.11
N ILE A 121 -1.15 0.63 -11.74
CA ILE A 121 -0.08 1.37 -12.41
C ILE A 121 0.89 1.87 -11.34
N HIS A 122 2.15 1.44 -11.39
CA HIS A 122 3.11 1.58 -10.29
C HIS A 122 3.81 2.94 -10.29
N SER A 123 3.22 3.95 -9.66
CA SER A 123 3.73 5.33 -9.60
C SER A 123 4.01 5.89 -11.01
N PRO A 124 2.97 6.02 -11.84
CA PRO A 124 3.13 6.48 -13.22
C PRO A 124 3.49 7.96 -13.29
N PRO A 125 4.17 8.42 -14.35
CA PRO A 125 4.20 9.82 -14.70
C PRO A 125 2.79 10.38 -14.92
N PHE A 126 2.58 11.67 -14.61
CA PHE A 126 1.27 12.32 -14.73
C PHE A 126 0.61 12.17 -16.11
N ALA A 127 1.41 12.16 -17.18
CA ALA A 127 0.94 11.97 -18.56
C ALA A 127 0.15 10.66 -18.79
N PHE A 128 0.29 9.67 -17.90
CA PHE A 128 -0.50 8.43 -17.94
C PHE A 128 -1.84 8.54 -17.21
N LEU A 129 -2.11 9.66 -16.55
CA LEU A 129 -3.31 9.88 -15.75
C LEU A 129 -4.29 10.88 -16.42
N ASP A 130 -3.85 11.63 -17.42
CA ASP A 130 -4.58 12.77 -18.00
C ASP A 130 -5.45 12.43 -19.21
N GLY A 131 -5.66 11.15 -19.48
CA GLY A 131 -6.50 10.66 -20.57
C GLY A 131 -5.82 10.67 -21.96
N ARG A 132 -4.60 11.15 -22.11
CA ARG A 132 -3.88 11.14 -23.41
C ARG A 132 -3.43 9.73 -23.82
N ASN A 133 -3.08 8.88 -22.87
CA ASN A 133 -2.62 7.51 -23.11
C ASN A 133 -3.77 6.49 -23.04
N GLN A 134 -4.82 6.67 -23.85
CA GLN A 134 -6.02 5.84 -23.86
C GLN A 134 -5.74 4.36 -24.13
N GLU A 135 -4.69 4.04 -24.90
CA GLU A 135 -4.32 2.66 -25.22
C GLU A 135 -4.06 1.82 -23.97
N HIS A 136 -3.40 2.39 -22.94
CA HIS A 136 -3.15 1.71 -21.68
C HIS A 136 -4.44 1.24 -21.00
N TYR A 137 -5.43 2.13 -20.97
CA TYR A 137 -6.72 1.86 -20.33
C TYR A 137 -7.58 0.92 -21.16
N ALA A 138 -7.53 1.01 -22.50
CA ALA A 138 -8.19 0.04 -23.38
C ALA A 138 -7.65 -1.38 -23.18
N ILE A 139 -6.34 -1.55 -22.98
CA ILE A 139 -5.73 -2.85 -22.67
C ILE A 139 -6.18 -3.35 -21.29
N LEU A 140 -6.22 -2.46 -20.28
CA LEU A 140 -6.68 -2.84 -18.95
C LEU A 140 -8.18 -3.22 -18.94
N ASP A 141 -9.03 -2.49 -19.67
CA ASP A 141 -10.43 -2.85 -19.84
C ASP A 141 -10.56 -4.20 -20.56
N ARG A 142 -9.75 -4.45 -21.59
CA ARG A 142 -9.72 -5.75 -22.26
C ARG A 142 -9.30 -6.89 -21.34
N LEU A 143 -8.31 -6.66 -20.46
CA LEU A 143 -7.89 -7.66 -19.47
C LEU A 143 -8.99 -7.98 -18.46
N LYS A 144 -9.85 -6.99 -18.13
CA LYS A 144 -11.07 -7.21 -17.32
C LYS A 144 -12.09 -8.06 -18.07
N GLU A 145 -12.39 -7.73 -19.33
CA GLU A 145 -13.36 -8.46 -20.16
C GLU A 145 -13.00 -9.94 -20.30
N VAL A 146 -11.71 -10.25 -20.46
CA VAL A 146 -11.24 -11.65 -20.58
C VAL A 146 -10.97 -12.31 -19.21
N GLY A 147 -11.30 -11.66 -18.11
CA GLY A 147 -11.22 -12.21 -16.75
C GLY A 147 -9.81 -12.38 -16.18
N LYS A 148 -8.78 -11.73 -16.78
CA LYS A 148 -7.41 -11.77 -16.24
C LYS A 148 -7.22 -10.85 -15.03
N ILE A 149 -8.02 -9.79 -14.94
CA ILE A 149 -8.09 -8.89 -13.78
C ILE A 149 -9.54 -8.57 -13.49
N LYS A 150 -9.89 -8.25 -12.24
CA LYS A 150 -11.24 -7.78 -11.88
C LYS A 150 -11.35 -6.26 -11.90
N ALA A 151 -10.29 -5.56 -11.46
CA ALA A 151 -10.23 -4.11 -11.40
C ALA A 151 -8.82 -3.60 -11.72
N TYR A 152 -8.72 -2.30 -11.94
CA TYR A 152 -7.42 -1.64 -12.04
C TYR A 152 -7.44 -0.24 -11.44
N GLY A 153 -6.26 0.32 -11.24
CA GLY A 153 -6.05 1.64 -10.70
C GLY A 153 -4.61 2.11 -10.77
N ALA A 154 -4.25 3.07 -9.94
CA ALA A 154 -2.90 3.61 -9.91
C ALA A 154 -2.39 3.84 -8.47
N SER A 155 -1.06 3.77 -8.32
CA SER A 155 -0.35 4.18 -7.11
C SER A 155 0.08 5.63 -7.27
N ILE A 156 -0.70 6.55 -6.69
CA ILE A 156 -0.63 7.99 -6.85
C ILE A 156 -0.85 8.68 -5.51
N ASP A 157 -0.40 9.92 -5.36
CA ASP A 157 -0.27 10.51 -4.04
C ASP A 157 -0.84 11.93 -3.90
N SER A 158 -1.09 12.62 -5.01
CA SER A 158 -1.65 13.97 -4.99
C SER A 158 -3.13 14.00 -5.38
N VAL A 159 -3.84 15.02 -4.88
CA VAL A 159 -5.23 15.30 -5.26
C VAL A 159 -5.40 15.38 -6.77
N ASN A 160 -4.51 16.13 -7.44
CA ASN A 160 -4.57 16.33 -8.88
C ASN A 160 -4.43 15.01 -9.67
N GLU A 161 -3.55 14.10 -9.23
CA GLU A 161 -3.41 12.77 -9.85
C GLU A 161 -4.69 11.95 -9.69
N ILE A 162 -5.28 11.95 -8.49
CA ILE A 162 -6.51 11.21 -8.18
C ILE A 162 -7.69 11.76 -8.99
N GLU A 163 -7.88 13.08 -8.97
CA GLU A 163 -8.93 13.75 -9.73
C GLU A 163 -8.82 13.42 -11.22
N MET A 164 -7.60 13.50 -11.77
CA MET A 164 -7.36 13.27 -13.17
C MET A 164 -7.62 11.81 -13.56
N LEU A 165 -7.05 10.85 -12.80
CA LEU A 165 -7.27 9.42 -13.03
C LEU A 165 -8.77 9.08 -13.06
N LEU A 166 -9.50 9.51 -12.04
CA LEU A 166 -10.92 9.20 -11.89
C LEU A 166 -11.81 9.93 -12.89
N LYS A 167 -11.37 11.07 -13.42
CA LYS A 167 -12.09 11.82 -14.46
C LYS A 167 -11.94 11.19 -15.84
N THR A 168 -10.77 10.66 -16.14
CA THR A 168 -10.38 10.29 -17.53
C THR A 168 -10.39 8.79 -17.80
N THR A 169 -10.58 7.95 -16.77
CA THR A 169 -10.49 6.49 -16.90
C THR A 169 -11.59 5.77 -16.14
N ASN A 170 -11.69 4.44 -16.33
CA ASN A 170 -12.55 3.54 -15.57
C ASN A 170 -11.83 2.93 -14.35
N ALA A 171 -10.71 3.50 -13.91
CA ALA A 171 -9.99 3.05 -12.73
C ALA A 171 -10.85 3.23 -11.46
N THR A 172 -10.83 2.23 -10.59
CA THR A 172 -11.60 2.25 -9.34
C THR A 172 -10.76 2.00 -8.10
N ILE A 173 -9.47 1.69 -8.26
CA ILE A 173 -8.58 1.39 -7.14
C ILE A 173 -7.47 2.45 -7.07
N ILE A 174 -7.29 3.04 -5.91
CA ILE A 174 -6.24 4.04 -5.64
C ILE A 174 -5.35 3.51 -4.53
N HIS A 175 -4.06 3.32 -4.81
CA HIS A 175 -3.06 3.14 -3.78
C HIS A 175 -2.43 4.49 -3.45
N ALA A 176 -2.84 5.08 -2.34
CA ALA A 176 -2.38 6.40 -1.94
C ALA A 176 -1.41 6.34 -0.76
N PHE A 177 -0.48 7.28 -0.74
CA PHE A 177 0.35 7.57 0.40
C PHE A 177 -0.51 8.20 1.49
N PHE A 178 -0.84 7.42 2.51
CA PHE A 178 -1.69 7.89 3.60
C PHE A 178 -1.19 7.39 4.94
N ASN A 179 -0.88 8.34 5.83
CA ASN A 179 -0.50 8.11 7.22
C ASN A 179 -0.62 9.41 8.04
N VAL A 180 -0.16 9.41 9.29
CA VAL A 180 -0.21 10.59 10.17
C VAL A 180 0.51 11.81 9.57
N PHE A 181 1.57 11.59 8.77
CA PHE A 181 2.38 12.64 8.16
C PHE A 181 1.95 13.03 6.73
N HIS A 182 1.12 12.23 6.08
CA HIS A 182 0.68 12.43 4.69
C HIS A 182 -0.81 12.13 4.57
N LYS A 183 -1.60 13.13 4.17
CA LYS A 183 -3.06 13.02 4.09
C LYS A 183 -3.67 13.64 2.83
N ASP A 184 -2.86 14.19 1.95
CA ASP A 184 -3.33 14.99 0.81
C ASP A 184 -4.27 14.21 -0.12
N ALA A 185 -4.08 12.89 -0.26
CA ALA A 185 -4.94 12.04 -1.07
C ALA A 185 -6.44 12.13 -0.66
N LEU A 186 -6.74 12.44 0.59
CA LEU A 186 -8.11 12.55 1.07
C LEU A 186 -8.78 13.89 0.75
N ASP A 187 -8.04 14.88 0.28
CA ASP A 187 -8.62 16.13 -0.22
C ASP A 187 -9.42 15.86 -1.54
N ALA A 188 -9.24 14.70 -2.20
CA ALA A 188 -10.03 14.22 -3.34
C ALA A 188 -11.25 13.35 -2.92
N ALA A 189 -11.66 13.37 -1.65
CA ALA A 189 -12.67 12.47 -1.10
C ALA A 189 -14.01 12.49 -1.86
N GLU A 190 -14.48 13.66 -2.29
CA GLU A 190 -15.74 13.79 -3.04
C GLU A 190 -15.68 13.04 -4.36
N ARG A 191 -14.60 13.17 -5.10
CA ARG A 191 -14.39 12.46 -6.37
C ARG A 191 -14.28 10.95 -6.17
N ILE A 192 -13.57 10.53 -5.12
CA ILE A 192 -13.42 9.11 -4.76
C ILE A 192 -14.81 8.48 -4.52
N VAL A 193 -15.66 9.15 -3.76
CA VAL A 193 -17.01 8.70 -3.45
C VAL A 193 -17.89 8.70 -4.71
N GLU A 194 -17.90 9.79 -5.49
CA GLU A 194 -18.66 9.92 -6.73
C GLU A 194 -18.37 8.78 -7.72
N LYS A 195 -17.09 8.44 -7.86
CA LYS A 195 -16.63 7.38 -8.78
C LYS A 195 -16.68 5.97 -8.19
N ASN A 196 -17.22 5.81 -6.98
CA ASN A 196 -17.20 4.54 -6.28
C ASN A 196 -15.81 3.92 -6.18
N ALA A 197 -14.76 4.76 -6.14
CA ALA A 197 -13.39 4.31 -6.05
C ALA A 197 -13.03 3.93 -4.60
N THR A 198 -12.01 3.09 -4.49
CA THR A 198 -11.52 2.55 -3.22
C THR A 198 -10.09 2.97 -2.99
N VAL A 199 -9.75 3.35 -1.76
CA VAL A 199 -8.40 3.75 -1.38
C VAL A 199 -7.76 2.66 -0.53
N VAL A 200 -6.55 2.27 -0.91
CA VAL A 200 -5.62 1.47 -0.11
C VAL A 200 -4.49 2.37 0.37
N ALA A 201 -4.31 2.43 1.69
CA ALA A 201 -3.22 3.21 2.28
C ALA A 201 -1.89 2.45 2.18
N LYS A 202 -1.03 2.90 1.28
CA LYS A 202 0.36 2.45 1.20
C LYS A 202 1.25 3.23 2.16
N ILE A 203 2.38 2.62 2.58
CA ILE A 203 3.40 3.24 3.46
C ILE A 203 2.79 3.85 4.75
N PRO A 204 1.90 3.10 5.42
CA PRO A 204 1.14 3.64 6.55
C PRO A 204 2.00 3.93 7.78
N LEU A 205 3.24 3.44 7.82
CA LEU A 205 4.21 3.67 8.89
C LEU A 205 5.36 4.62 8.50
N ASP A 206 5.20 5.40 7.42
CA ASP A 206 6.21 6.35 6.92
C ASP A 206 7.61 5.74 6.86
N SER A 207 7.79 4.62 6.12
CA SER A 207 9.04 3.84 6.04
C SER A 207 9.61 3.40 7.39
N GLY A 208 8.77 3.33 8.40
CA GLY A 208 9.12 2.92 9.76
C GLY A 208 9.33 4.07 10.74
N TRP A 209 9.25 5.33 10.33
CA TRP A 209 9.33 6.49 11.22
C TRP A 209 8.24 6.46 12.30
N LEU A 210 7.00 6.18 11.90
CA LEU A 210 5.85 6.12 12.82
C LEU A 210 5.86 4.92 13.78
N THR A 211 6.89 4.07 13.72
CA THR A 211 7.13 3.06 14.77
C THR A 211 7.87 3.62 15.98
N GLY A 212 8.45 4.81 15.85
CA GLY A 212 9.23 5.45 16.90
C GLY A 212 10.65 4.89 17.09
N LYS A 213 11.12 3.98 16.21
CA LYS A 213 12.44 3.35 16.33
C LYS A 213 13.60 4.21 15.82
N TYR A 214 13.33 5.22 15.01
CA TYR A 214 14.36 6.09 14.44
C TYR A 214 14.49 7.39 15.23
N THR A 215 15.72 7.91 15.27
CA THR A 215 16.12 9.14 15.93
C THR A 215 16.82 10.08 14.96
N LYS A 216 17.18 11.28 15.38
CA LYS A 216 18.00 12.24 14.61
C LYS A 216 19.38 11.69 14.22
N ASP A 217 19.89 10.69 14.94
CA ASP A 217 21.20 10.08 14.73
C ASP A 217 21.11 8.79 13.90
N SER A 218 19.92 8.44 13.42
CA SER A 218 19.73 7.24 12.59
C SER A 218 20.43 7.38 11.25
N VAL A 219 21.18 6.32 10.89
CA VAL A 219 21.86 6.18 9.59
C VAL A 219 21.06 5.21 8.73
N PHE A 220 20.79 5.62 7.51
CA PHE A 220 20.01 4.83 6.56
C PHE A 220 20.88 4.32 5.40
N THR A 221 20.57 3.12 4.93
CA THR A 221 21.20 2.47 3.78
C THR A 221 20.13 1.99 2.78
N GLY A 222 20.56 1.61 1.59
CA GLY A 222 19.66 1.10 0.55
C GLY A 222 18.58 2.12 0.17
N VAL A 223 17.38 1.68 0.02
CA VAL A 223 16.25 2.51 -0.42
C VAL A 223 15.88 3.65 0.55
N ARG A 224 16.36 3.60 1.79
CA ARG A 224 16.14 4.65 2.78
C ARG A 224 17.23 5.73 2.79
N ASN A 225 18.35 5.53 2.08
CA ASN A 225 19.44 6.50 1.98
C ASN A 225 19.06 7.66 1.04
N ARG A 226 17.84 8.16 1.14
CA ARG A 226 17.32 9.28 0.35
C ARG A 226 17.14 10.55 1.15
N TRP A 227 17.14 10.44 2.47
CA TRP A 227 16.96 11.58 3.35
C TRP A 227 18.27 12.25 3.72
N SER A 228 18.32 13.57 3.59
CA SER A 228 19.39 14.38 4.12
C SER A 228 19.38 14.36 5.66
N LYS A 229 20.49 14.78 6.28
CA LYS A 229 20.58 14.91 7.74
C LYS A 229 19.49 15.85 8.31
N ALA A 230 19.17 16.93 7.58
CA ALA A 230 18.14 17.88 7.99
C ALA A 230 16.75 17.22 7.97
N GLU A 231 16.42 16.47 6.94
CA GLU A 231 15.15 15.75 6.83
C GLU A 231 15.01 14.64 7.89
N ILE A 232 16.11 13.95 8.22
CA ILE A 232 16.16 12.98 9.31
C ILE A 232 15.87 13.66 10.65
N ALA A 233 16.52 14.80 10.93
CA ALA A 233 16.29 15.56 12.15
C ALA A 233 14.83 16.07 12.25
N THR A 234 14.29 16.62 11.17
CA THR A 234 12.88 17.06 11.09
C THR A 234 11.91 15.90 11.36
N ARG A 235 12.09 14.75 10.72
CA ARG A 235 11.24 13.57 10.95
C ARG A 235 11.35 13.07 12.40
N ALA A 236 12.54 13.06 12.98
CA ALA A 236 12.73 12.66 14.37
C ALA A 236 11.95 13.56 15.32
N GLN A 237 12.00 14.90 15.14
CA GLN A 237 11.21 15.85 15.92
C GLN A 237 9.71 15.61 15.78
N LEU A 238 9.22 15.37 14.56
CA LEU A 238 7.81 15.06 14.34
C LEU A 238 7.39 13.73 14.98
N VAL A 239 8.26 12.73 14.99
CA VAL A 239 8.00 11.46 15.71
C VAL A 239 7.96 11.67 17.21
N ASP A 240 8.84 12.49 17.78
CA ASP A 240 8.80 12.83 19.21
C ASP A 240 7.53 13.60 19.57
N ARG A 241 7.09 14.50 18.69
CA ARG A 241 5.83 15.20 18.86
C ARG A 241 4.64 14.26 18.79
N PHE A 242 4.62 13.35 17.81
CA PHE A 242 3.62 12.27 17.69
C PHE A 242 3.59 11.38 18.94
N ARG A 243 4.77 11.01 19.46
CA ARG A 243 4.89 10.24 20.71
C ARG A 243 4.25 10.96 21.90
N SER A 244 4.48 12.28 22.02
CA SER A 244 3.89 13.10 23.08
C SER A 244 2.36 13.15 23.01
N LEU A 245 1.80 13.17 21.79
CA LEU A 245 0.34 13.15 21.59
C LEU A 245 -0.26 11.77 21.92
N VAL A 246 0.42 10.70 21.56
CA VAL A 246 -0.05 9.32 21.78
C VAL A 246 0.06 8.91 23.26
N GLY A 247 1.05 9.46 23.99
CA GLY A 247 1.34 9.09 25.38
C GLY A 247 2.01 7.71 25.49
N THR A 248 2.01 7.15 26.69
CA THR A 248 2.65 5.87 27.01
C THR A 248 1.74 4.65 26.88
N ASP A 249 0.44 4.88 26.82
CA ASP A 249 -0.57 3.83 26.89
C ASP A 249 -0.81 3.08 25.59
N ARG A 250 -0.25 3.57 24.50
CA ARG A 250 -0.45 3.00 23.16
C ARG A 250 0.87 2.88 22.38
N ASN A 251 0.95 1.82 21.59
CA ASN A 251 2.04 1.62 20.65
C ASN A 251 1.91 2.59 19.46
N LEU A 252 2.99 3.30 19.09
CA LEU A 252 3.00 4.28 18.02
C LEU A 252 2.60 3.69 16.66
N ALA A 253 3.15 2.52 16.31
CA ALA A 253 2.82 1.85 15.05
C ALA A 253 1.33 1.47 15.00
N GLN A 254 0.79 0.90 16.08
CA GLN A 254 -0.63 0.57 16.17
C GLN A 254 -1.51 1.82 16.10
N THR A 255 -1.08 2.93 16.72
CA THR A 255 -1.80 4.20 16.64
C THR A 255 -1.80 4.76 15.21
N ALA A 256 -0.66 4.71 14.52
CA ALA A 256 -0.57 5.16 13.13
C ALA A 256 -1.45 4.34 12.19
N LEU A 257 -1.49 3.01 12.35
CA LEU A 257 -2.37 2.14 11.56
C LEU A 257 -3.85 2.37 11.90
N ALA A 258 -4.20 2.47 13.19
CA ALA A 258 -5.56 2.77 13.62
C ALA A 258 -6.04 4.16 13.13
N PHE A 259 -5.14 5.16 13.04
CA PHE A 259 -5.44 6.45 12.44
C PHE A 259 -5.85 6.30 10.97
N CYS A 260 -5.10 5.53 10.18
CA CYS A 260 -5.47 5.27 8.79
C CYS A 260 -6.86 4.60 8.69
N LEU A 261 -7.11 3.60 9.50
CA LEU A 261 -8.38 2.84 9.52
C LEU A 261 -9.57 3.67 10.04
N GLY A 262 -9.32 4.72 10.80
CA GLY A 262 -10.35 5.67 11.26
C GLY A 262 -11.05 6.39 10.11
N ASN A 263 -10.43 6.46 8.93
CA ASN A 263 -11.05 7.04 7.75
C ASN A 263 -11.79 5.96 6.93
N ARG A 264 -13.08 6.16 6.70
CA ARG A 264 -13.96 5.22 5.98
C ARG A 264 -13.66 5.07 4.48
N LEU A 265 -12.92 6.01 3.88
CA LEU A 265 -12.46 5.91 2.49
C LEU A 265 -11.33 4.89 2.33
N ILE A 266 -10.60 4.58 3.42
CA ILE A 266 -9.53 3.59 3.41
C ILE A 266 -10.14 2.19 3.58
N ALA A 267 -10.11 1.39 2.53
CA ALA A 267 -10.57 0.01 2.59
C ALA A 267 -9.56 -0.89 3.32
N SER A 268 -8.28 -0.70 3.04
CA SER A 268 -7.21 -1.47 3.67
C SER A 268 -5.94 -0.65 3.85
N VAL A 269 -5.19 -0.98 4.87
CA VAL A 269 -3.80 -0.53 5.07
C VAL A 269 -2.88 -1.71 4.78
N ILE A 270 -1.79 -1.46 4.06
CA ILE A 270 -0.85 -2.52 3.63
C ILE A 270 0.54 -2.36 4.27
N PRO A 271 0.67 -2.47 5.62
CA PRO A 271 1.97 -2.46 6.26
C PRO A 271 2.79 -3.67 5.84
N GLY A 272 4.07 -3.46 5.55
CA GLY A 272 5.02 -4.55 5.43
C GLY A 272 5.50 -5.00 6.80
N CYS A 273 5.85 -6.28 6.93
CA CYS A 273 6.45 -6.83 8.15
C CYS A 273 7.47 -7.92 7.81
N VAL A 274 8.36 -8.21 8.76
CA VAL A 274 9.42 -9.22 8.64
C VAL A 274 9.37 -10.26 9.76
N SER A 275 8.37 -10.21 10.62
CA SER A 275 8.16 -11.20 11.69
C SER A 275 6.68 -11.39 12.00
N GLU A 276 6.33 -12.55 12.54
CA GLU A 276 4.98 -12.83 13.01
C GLU A 276 4.55 -11.87 14.13
N GLN A 277 5.46 -11.45 14.98
CA GLN A 277 5.18 -10.46 16.02
C GLN A 277 4.75 -9.12 15.45
N GLN A 278 5.44 -8.63 14.42
CA GLN A 278 5.05 -7.40 13.72
C GLN A 278 3.68 -7.57 13.03
N LEU A 279 3.46 -8.71 12.39
CA LEU A 279 2.18 -9.02 11.74
C LEU A 279 1.02 -8.99 12.74
N VAL A 280 1.15 -9.70 13.85
CA VAL A 280 0.13 -9.72 14.93
C VAL A 280 -0.11 -8.30 15.44
N SER A 281 0.95 -7.56 15.75
CA SER A 281 0.84 -6.17 16.22
C SER A 281 0.13 -5.25 15.22
N ASN A 282 0.41 -5.42 13.92
CA ASN A 282 -0.27 -4.66 12.86
C ASN A 282 -1.77 -5.00 12.83
N ILE A 283 -2.12 -6.27 12.91
CA ILE A 283 -3.53 -6.74 12.88
C ILE A 283 -4.31 -6.26 14.11
N GLU A 284 -3.69 -6.27 15.28
CA GLU A 284 -4.30 -5.79 16.51
C GLU A 284 -4.69 -4.31 16.45
N SER A 285 -4.06 -3.51 15.60
CA SER A 285 -4.41 -2.10 15.43
C SER A 285 -5.86 -1.90 14.98
N ALA A 286 -6.41 -2.84 14.21
CA ALA A 286 -7.80 -2.80 13.74
C ALA A 286 -8.83 -2.98 14.86
N SER A 287 -8.47 -3.67 15.95
CA SER A 287 -9.33 -3.87 17.12
C SER A 287 -9.18 -2.77 18.20
N LYS A 288 -8.30 -1.81 17.96
CA LYS A 288 -7.97 -0.72 18.91
C LYS A 288 -8.23 0.66 18.29
N PRO A 289 -9.49 1.02 17.96
CA PRO A 289 -9.79 2.29 17.32
C PRO A 289 -9.32 3.47 18.20
N LEU A 290 -9.07 4.60 17.55
CA LEU A 290 -8.73 5.84 18.23
C LEU A 290 -10.01 6.52 18.71
N SER A 291 -9.91 7.23 19.84
CA SER A 291 -10.98 8.14 20.27
C SER A 291 -11.13 9.29 19.27
N ASN A 292 -12.33 9.86 19.20
CA ASN A 292 -12.58 11.06 18.38
C ASN A 292 -11.64 12.23 18.75
N GLU A 293 -11.29 12.34 20.02
CA GLU A 293 -10.37 13.37 20.51
C GLU A 293 -8.96 13.15 19.93
N MET A 294 -8.42 11.93 20.02
CA MET A 294 -7.13 11.59 19.44
C MET A 294 -7.10 11.83 17.91
N ILE A 295 -8.17 11.47 17.21
CA ILE A 295 -8.28 11.72 15.77
C ILE A 295 -8.21 13.21 15.47
N LYS A 296 -8.94 14.05 16.24
CA LYS A 296 -8.89 15.52 16.10
C LYS A 296 -7.50 16.07 16.37
N GLN A 297 -6.84 15.61 17.42
CA GLN A 297 -5.46 16.03 17.76
C GLN A 297 -4.47 15.69 16.64
N LEU A 298 -4.56 14.49 16.06
CA LEU A 298 -3.71 14.08 14.93
C LEU A 298 -4.03 14.85 13.65
N HIS A 299 -5.27 15.27 13.44
CA HIS A 299 -5.61 16.16 12.33
C HIS A 299 -5.07 17.58 12.53
N ALA A 300 -5.16 18.14 13.75
CA ALA A 300 -4.58 19.43 14.09
C ALA A 300 -3.05 19.39 13.95
N PHE A 301 -2.40 18.38 14.50
CA PHE A 301 -0.95 18.16 14.36
C PHE A 301 -0.51 18.17 12.89
N TYR A 302 -1.21 17.45 12.01
CA TYR A 302 -0.89 17.48 10.59
C TYR A 302 -1.04 18.89 10.00
N LYS A 303 -2.17 19.53 10.25
CA LYS A 303 -2.50 20.82 9.65
C LYS A 303 -1.52 21.92 10.08
N GLU A 304 -1.16 21.93 11.33
CA GLU A 304 -0.39 23.02 11.96
C GLU A 304 1.13 22.81 11.87
N GLU A 305 1.60 21.57 12.07
CA GLU A 305 3.03 21.29 12.21
C GLU A 305 3.63 20.54 11.00
N ILE A 306 2.83 19.75 10.24
CA ILE A 306 3.39 18.90 9.17
C ILE A 306 3.13 19.47 7.78
N LYS A 307 1.89 19.83 7.46
CA LYS A 307 1.50 20.32 6.12
C LYS A 307 2.36 21.48 5.62
N PRO A 308 2.74 22.48 6.47
CA PRO A 308 3.60 23.59 6.05
C PRO A 308 5.02 23.16 5.63
N LEU A 309 5.53 22.04 6.17
CA LEU A 309 6.88 21.56 5.90
C LEU A 309 7.04 20.91 4.53
N ARG A 310 5.92 20.50 3.89
CA ARG A 310 5.95 19.79 2.59
C ARG A 310 6.97 18.66 2.60
N LEU A 311 6.85 17.77 3.60
CA LEU A 311 7.82 16.70 3.82
C LEU A 311 8.11 15.94 2.54
N PRO A 312 9.38 15.84 2.10
CA PRO A 312 9.73 15.09 0.91
C PRO A 312 9.59 13.58 1.19
N TRP A 313 9.28 12.87 0.13
CA TRP A 313 9.20 11.40 0.16
C TRP A 313 10.17 10.75 -0.80
#